data_3a0198b69a263f1fc126a30beddd3132
#
_entry.id   3a0198b69a263f1fc126a30beddd3132
#
_cell.length_a   1.000
_cell.length_b   1.000
_cell.length_c   1.000
_cell.angle_alpha   90.00
_cell.angle_beta   90.00
_cell.angle_gamma   90.00
#
_symmetry.space_group_name_H-M   'P 1'
#
loop_
_entity.id
_entity.type
_entity.pdbx_description
1 polymer ?
#
loop_
_entity_poly.entity_id
_entity_poly.type
_entity_poly.pdbx_seq_one_letter_code
_entity_poly.pdbx_strand_id
1 'polypeptide(L)'
;MTILFADASKYDKGEPQQQEAWAYLQKAVSPEIIDTFGEIFRKVPPGPPKLRPTSPFGQNITPNFTYGELTLCEEARRFRNQGQCDIATEICEFLERARNKFGPLKITSGHRPAAINAAVGGASNSEHLFGVGCGAVDAYPINTSCAEFEKWCDKEWPFSIGYGASYRGFVHIGIRAGRPKIRWDY
;
A
#
# COMPACT_ATOMS: atom_id res chain seq x y z
N MET A 1 -21.62 -4.10 16.92
CA MET A 1 -20.37 -4.83 17.26
C MET A 1 -19.73 -5.26 15.95
N THR A 2 -18.77 -4.51 15.47
CA THR A 2 -18.08 -4.81 14.20
C THR A 2 -17.02 -5.85 14.51
N ILE A 3 -17.25 -7.11 14.14
CA ILE A 3 -16.23 -8.15 14.21
C ILE A 3 -15.28 -7.90 13.03
N LEU A 4 -14.08 -7.41 13.31
CA LEU A 4 -12.98 -7.36 12.35
C LEU A 4 -12.52 -8.80 12.14
N PHE A 5 -12.88 -9.39 11.00
CA PHE A 5 -12.36 -10.67 10.56
C PHE A 5 -10.91 -10.49 10.14
N ALA A 6 -10.00 -10.75 11.04
CA ALA A 6 -8.59 -10.86 10.72
C ALA A 6 -8.33 -12.27 10.17
N ASP A 7 -7.40 -12.37 9.25
CA ASP A 7 -6.93 -13.57 8.59
C ASP A 7 -6.67 -14.73 9.58
N ALA A 8 -7.48 -15.78 9.52
CA ALA A 8 -7.42 -16.91 10.45
C ALA A 8 -6.07 -17.65 10.41
N SER A 9 -5.31 -17.58 9.32
CA SER A 9 -3.97 -18.17 9.22
C SER A 9 -2.96 -17.51 10.17
N LYS A 10 -3.26 -16.28 10.64
CA LYS A 10 -2.46 -15.58 11.63
C LYS A 10 -2.72 -16.06 13.06
N TYR A 11 -3.87 -16.70 13.32
CA TYR A 11 -4.24 -17.16 14.66
C TYR A 11 -3.60 -18.48 15.06
N ASP A 12 -3.24 -19.32 14.09
CA ASP A 12 -2.63 -20.63 14.36
C ASP A 12 -1.11 -20.56 14.58
N LYS A 13 -0.45 -19.47 14.13
CA LYS A 13 1.00 -19.22 14.27
C LYS A 13 1.33 -17.76 14.68
N GLY A 14 0.32 -17.03 15.15
CA GLY A 14 0.43 -15.59 15.39
C GLY A 14 1.05 -15.22 16.76
N GLU A 15 1.14 -13.92 16.95
CA GLU A 15 1.59 -13.31 18.20
C GLU A 15 0.72 -13.77 19.40
N PRO A 16 1.28 -13.84 20.62
CA PRO A 16 0.61 -14.38 21.82
C PRO A 16 -0.82 -13.81 22.05
N GLN A 17 -1.04 -12.54 21.76
CA GLN A 17 -2.36 -11.89 21.90
C GLN A 17 -3.40 -12.45 20.91
N GLN A 18 -2.98 -12.91 19.75
CA GLN A 18 -3.87 -13.53 18.76
C GLN A 18 -4.25 -14.96 19.18
N GLN A 19 -3.33 -15.68 19.80
CA GLN A 19 -3.59 -17.01 20.35
C GLN A 19 -4.58 -16.97 21.51
N GLU A 20 -4.47 -15.96 22.38
CA GLU A 20 -5.43 -15.74 23.47
C GLU A 20 -6.83 -15.39 22.96
N ALA A 21 -6.93 -14.52 21.94
CA ALA A 21 -8.20 -14.17 21.32
C ALA A 21 -8.86 -15.38 20.65
N TRP A 22 -8.09 -16.26 20.00
CA TRP A 22 -8.57 -17.50 19.41
C TRP A 22 -9.05 -18.50 20.47
N ALA A 23 -8.29 -18.67 21.55
CA ALA A 23 -8.68 -19.53 22.67
C ALA A 23 -9.96 -19.03 23.36
N TYR A 24 -10.15 -17.71 23.45
CA TYR A 24 -11.40 -17.11 23.96
C TYR A 24 -12.58 -17.40 23.02
N LEU A 25 -12.41 -17.23 21.72
CA LEU A 25 -13.45 -17.53 20.73
C LEU A 25 -13.86 -19.02 20.75
N GLN A 26 -12.90 -19.93 20.87
CA GLN A 26 -13.19 -21.37 21.00
C GLN A 26 -14.00 -21.74 22.24
N LYS A 27 -13.89 -20.95 23.33
CA LYS A 27 -14.70 -21.14 24.54
C LYS A 27 -16.07 -20.49 24.49
N ALA A 28 -16.18 -19.38 23.71
CA ALA A 28 -17.38 -18.54 23.69
C ALA A 28 -18.38 -18.93 22.57
N VAL A 29 -17.96 -19.75 21.61
CA VAL A 29 -18.72 -20.07 20.41
C VAL A 29 -18.88 -21.60 20.29
N SER A 30 -20.02 -22.09 19.83
CA SER A 30 -20.24 -23.53 19.70
C SER A 30 -19.29 -24.18 18.69
N PRO A 31 -18.89 -25.45 18.89
CA PRO A 31 -18.01 -26.17 17.96
C PRO A 31 -18.49 -26.18 16.52
N GLU A 32 -19.78 -26.25 16.28
CA GLU A 32 -20.39 -26.25 14.94
C GLU A 32 -20.20 -24.93 14.21
N ILE A 33 -20.25 -23.80 14.94
CA ILE A 33 -19.97 -22.48 14.38
C ILE A 33 -18.47 -22.36 14.07
N ILE A 34 -17.60 -22.86 14.94
CA ILE A 34 -16.14 -22.88 14.72
C ILE A 34 -15.79 -23.72 13.50
N ASP A 35 -16.40 -24.88 13.32
CA ASP A 35 -16.17 -25.74 12.16
C ASP A 35 -16.64 -25.09 10.86
N THR A 36 -17.82 -24.47 10.87
CA THR A 36 -18.34 -23.73 9.71
C THR A 36 -17.43 -22.55 9.34
N PHE A 37 -16.99 -21.77 10.32
CA PHE A 37 -16.02 -20.69 10.09
C PHE A 37 -14.66 -21.25 9.66
N GLY A 38 -14.18 -22.32 10.27
CA GLY A 38 -12.94 -22.99 9.89
C GLY A 38 -12.94 -23.50 8.45
N GLU A 39 -14.10 -23.97 7.93
CA GLU A 39 -14.24 -24.34 6.52
C GLU A 39 -14.27 -23.14 5.58
N ILE A 40 -14.92 -22.04 5.97
CA ILE A 40 -14.93 -20.79 5.21
C ILE A 40 -13.52 -20.23 5.12
N PHE A 41 -12.78 -20.20 6.22
CA PHE A 41 -11.40 -19.69 6.26
C PHE A 41 -10.40 -20.58 5.53
N ARG A 42 -10.58 -21.89 5.51
CA ARG A 42 -9.75 -22.81 4.70
C ARG A 42 -9.93 -22.62 3.20
N LYS A 43 -11.05 -22.02 2.77
CA LYS A 43 -11.34 -21.70 1.36
C LYS A 43 -10.88 -20.31 0.93
N VAL A 44 -10.45 -19.45 1.88
CA VAL A 44 -9.86 -18.15 1.51
C VAL A 44 -8.46 -18.42 0.96
N PRO A 45 -8.20 -18.12 -0.32
CA PRO A 45 -6.87 -18.29 -0.86
C PRO A 45 -5.88 -17.43 -0.05
N PRO A 46 -4.65 -17.91 0.19
CA PRO A 46 -3.64 -17.11 0.86
C PRO A 46 -3.52 -15.78 0.14
N GLY A 47 -3.48 -14.69 0.91
CA GLY A 47 -3.23 -13.37 0.36
C GLY A 47 -1.94 -13.35 -0.47
N PRO A 48 -1.73 -12.34 -1.32
CA PRO A 48 -0.52 -12.25 -2.11
C PRO A 48 0.71 -12.39 -1.19
N PRO A 49 1.75 -13.11 -1.64
CA PRO A 49 2.95 -13.28 -0.83
C PRO A 49 3.54 -11.91 -0.45
N LYS A 50 3.99 -11.77 0.80
CA LYS A 50 4.56 -10.52 1.30
C LYS A 50 5.64 -10.00 0.35
N LEU A 51 5.55 -8.73 -0.04
CA LEU A 51 6.56 -8.08 -0.88
C LEU A 51 7.93 -8.09 -0.20
N ARG A 52 8.98 -8.40 -0.97
CA ARG A 52 10.38 -8.40 -0.55
C ARG A 52 11.23 -7.64 -1.58
N PRO A 53 12.40 -7.12 -1.20
CA PRO A 53 13.29 -6.46 -2.14
C PRO A 53 13.67 -7.34 -3.36
N THR A 54 13.74 -8.65 -3.15
CA THR A 54 14.06 -9.65 -4.18
C THR A 54 12.86 -10.20 -4.93
N SER A 55 11.66 -9.71 -4.64
CA SER A 55 10.44 -10.14 -5.33
C SER A 55 10.54 -9.90 -6.84
N PRO A 56 9.99 -10.79 -7.68
CA PRO A 56 9.91 -10.53 -9.11
C PRO A 56 9.05 -9.29 -9.39
N PHE A 57 9.36 -8.53 -10.44
CA PHE A 57 8.61 -7.31 -10.79
C PHE A 57 7.13 -7.57 -11.05
N GLY A 58 6.78 -8.74 -11.58
CA GLY A 58 5.38 -9.15 -11.78
C GLY A 58 4.65 -9.57 -10.51
N GLN A 59 5.32 -9.60 -9.33
CA GLN A 59 4.62 -9.92 -8.09
C GLN A 59 3.62 -8.83 -7.73
N ASN A 60 2.39 -9.23 -7.46
CA ASN A 60 1.38 -8.34 -6.92
C ASN A 60 1.76 -7.92 -5.49
N ILE A 61 1.72 -6.63 -5.23
CA ILE A 61 1.79 -6.03 -3.87
C ILE A 61 0.39 -6.11 -3.25
N THR A 62 -0.60 -5.71 -4.03
CA THR A 62 -2.03 -5.77 -3.75
C THR A 62 -2.75 -6.33 -4.99
N PRO A 63 -4.04 -6.65 -4.98
CA PRO A 63 -4.71 -7.28 -6.11
C PRO A 63 -4.48 -6.63 -7.48
N ASN A 64 -4.33 -5.31 -7.54
CA ASN A 64 -4.23 -4.57 -8.79
C ASN A 64 -2.92 -3.80 -8.99
N PHE A 65 -2.00 -3.83 -8.05
CA PHE A 65 -0.71 -3.13 -8.15
C PHE A 65 0.47 -4.09 -7.99
N THR A 66 1.44 -3.97 -8.89
CA THR A 66 2.61 -4.83 -8.94
C THR A 66 3.88 -4.13 -8.45
N TYR A 67 4.86 -4.90 -8.04
CA TYR A 67 6.19 -4.37 -7.69
C TYR A 67 6.84 -3.61 -8.87
N GLY A 68 6.63 -4.11 -10.09
CA GLY A 68 7.16 -3.48 -11.30
C GLY A 68 6.60 -2.09 -11.56
N GLU A 69 5.35 -1.81 -11.20
CA GLU A 69 4.77 -0.46 -11.37
C GLU A 69 5.46 0.58 -10.48
N LEU A 70 5.85 0.20 -9.25
CA LEU A 70 6.54 1.11 -8.34
C LEU A 70 8.02 1.28 -8.66
N THR A 71 8.62 0.34 -9.38
CA THR A 71 10.03 0.32 -9.72
C THR A 71 10.30 0.51 -11.22
N LEU A 72 9.24 0.71 -12.02
CA LEU A 72 9.27 0.79 -13.48
C LEU A 72 9.97 -0.42 -14.12
N CYS A 73 9.92 -1.59 -13.47
CA CYS A 73 10.64 -2.82 -13.87
C CYS A 73 12.17 -2.64 -14.01
N GLU A 74 12.75 -1.65 -13.34
CA GLU A 74 14.19 -1.36 -13.40
C GLU A 74 14.92 -1.94 -12.18
N GLU A 75 15.97 -2.75 -12.41
CA GLU A 75 16.80 -3.32 -11.33
C GLU A 75 17.39 -2.22 -10.41
N ALA A 76 17.80 -1.10 -10.98
CA ALA A 76 18.34 0.03 -10.22
C ALA A 76 17.33 0.66 -9.25
N ARG A 77 16.03 0.43 -9.48
CA ARG A 77 14.94 0.96 -8.64
C ARG A 77 14.40 -0.04 -7.63
N ARG A 78 14.99 -1.23 -7.52
CA ARG A 78 14.55 -2.18 -6.48
C ARG A 78 14.65 -1.58 -5.08
N PHE A 79 13.70 -1.94 -4.25
CA PHE A 79 13.79 -1.65 -2.82
C PHE A 79 15.01 -2.36 -2.23
N ARG A 80 15.61 -1.76 -1.21
CA ARG A 80 16.83 -2.26 -0.57
C ARG A 80 16.57 -2.99 0.75
N ASN A 81 15.42 -2.77 1.36
CA ASN A 81 15.06 -3.34 2.65
C ASN A 81 13.55 -3.53 2.78
N GLN A 82 13.15 -4.27 3.80
CA GLN A 82 11.75 -4.59 4.05
C GLN A 82 10.91 -3.36 4.41
N GLY A 83 11.48 -2.37 5.09
CA GLY A 83 10.76 -1.14 5.45
C GLY A 83 10.26 -0.37 4.22
N GLN A 84 11.03 -0.34 3.13
CA GLN A 84 10.58 0.24 1.85
C GLN A 84 9.43 -0.56 1.23
N CYS A 85 9.50 -1.89 1.31
CA CYS A 85 8.42 -2.76 0.86
C CYS A 85 7.13 -2.54 1.67
N ASP A 86 7.25 -2.40 2.98
CA ASP A 86 6.10 -2.20 3.86
C ASP A 86 5.41 -0.83 3.61
N ILE A 87 6.20 0.25 3.41
CA ILE A 87 5.68 1.56 2.99
C ILE A 87 4.98 1.48 1.62
N ALA A 88 5.59 0.79 0.66
CA ALA A 88 5.01 0.59 -0.66
C ALA A 88 3.67 -0.16 -0.58
N THR A 89 3.59 -1.17 0.25
CA THR A 89 2.36 -1.94 0.48
C THR A 89 1.26 -1.04 1.05
N GLU A 90 1.55 -0.24 2.07
CA GLU A 90 0.59 0.68 2.66
C GLU A 90 0.04 1.71 1.65
N ILE A 91 0.90 2.25 0.80
CA ILE A 91 0.48 3.15 -0.28
C ILE A 91 -0.41 2.41 -1.29
N CYS A 92 -0.05 1.19 -1.69
CA CYS A 92 -0.85 0.39 -2.62
C CYS A 92 -2.23 0.01 -2.04
N GLU A 93 -2.33 -0.28 -0.75
CA GLU A 93 -3.61 -0.51 -0.07
C GLU A 93 -4.52 0.72 -0.12
N PHE A 94 -3.97 1.92 0.01
CA PHE A 94 -4.72 3.15 -0.22
C PHE A 94 -5.14 3.30 -1.69
N LEU A 95 -4.24 3.01 -2.62
CA LEU A 95 -4.56 3.07 -4.06
C LEU A 95 -5.65 2.05 -4.46
N GLU A 96 -5.76 0.89 -3.80
CA GLU A 96 -6.88 -0.04 -4.02
C GLU A 96 -8.22 0.58 -3.64
N ARG A 97 -8.29 1.32 -2.53
CA ARG A 97 -9.51 2.06 -2.15
C ARG A 97 -9.84 3.12 -3.18
N ALA A 98 -8.83 3.84 -3.65
CA ALA A 98 -9.00 4.83 -4.71
C ALA A 98 -9.47 4.18 -6.04
N ARG A 99 -8.87 3.03 -6.41
CA ARG A 99 -9.24 2.29 -7.61
C ARG A 99 -10.68 1.79 -7.56
N ASN A 100 -11.16 1.36 -6.42
CA ASN A 100 -12.56 0.96 -6.23
C ASN A 100 -13.55 2.12 -6.51
N LYS A 101 -13.11 3.36 -6.29
CA LYS A 101 -13.94 4.56 -6.52
C LYS A 101 -13.79 5.15 -7.92
N PHE A 102 -12.57 5.21 -8.44
CA PHE A 102 -12.23 5.95 -9.67
C PHE A 102 -11.93 5.04 -10.87
N GLY A 103 -11.98 3.72 -10.68
CA GLY A 103 -11.58 2.76 -11.71
C GLY A 103 -10.05 2.64 -11.81
N PRO A 104 -9.54 2.13 -12.93
CA PRO A 104 -8.11 1.90 -13.12
C PRO A 104 -7.27 3.15 -12.88
N LEU A 105 -6.17 2.97 -12.13
CA LEU A 105 -5.17 4.00 -11.85
C LEU A 105 -3.88 3.67 -12.59
N LYS A 106 -3.13 4.72 -12.94
CA LYS A 106 -1.76 4.60 -13.49
C LYS A 106 -0.76 5.19 -12.51
N ILE A 107 0.23 4.40 -12.11
CA ILE A 107 1.42 4.89 -11.40
C ILE A 107 2.41 5.39 -12.46
N THR A 108 2.86 6.63 -12.34
CA THR A 108 3.85 7.25 -13.24
C THR A 108 5.24 7.29 -12.61
N SER A 109 5.32 7.29 -11.29
CA SER A 109 6.57 7.27 -10.55
C SER A 109 6.38 6.61 -9.19
N GLY A 110 7.35 5.81 -8.80
CA GLY A 110 7.46 5.22 -7.47
C GLY A 110 8.85 5.43 -6.92
N HIS A 111 9.59 4.36 -6.61
CA HIS A 111 10.94 4.45 -6.05
C HIS A 111 11.95 5.06 -7.03
N ARG A 112 12.63 6.09 -6.56
CA ARG A 112 13.74 6.78 -7.25
C ARG A 112 14.97 6.79 -6.33
N PRO A 113 15.92 5.86 -6.46
CA PRO A 113 17.20 5.94 -5.77
C PRO A 113 17.92 7.26 -6.03
N ALA A 114 18.81 7.66 -5.15
CA ALA A 114 19.41 8.99 -5.15
C ALA A 114 19.97 9.45 -6.51
N ALA A 115 20.70 8.56 -7.23
CA ALA A 115 21.24 8.88 -8.55
C ALA A 115 20.13 9.15 -9.58
N ILE A 116 19.08 8.34 -9.60
CA ILE A 116 17.93 8.52 -10.50
C ILE A 116 17.14 9.79 -10.11
N ASN A 117 16.94 10.02 -8.81
CA ASN A 117 16.24 11.19 -8.34
C ASN A 117 16.99 12.49 -8.73
N ALA A 118 18.32 12.51 -8.59
CA ALA A 118 19.14 13.64 -9.01
C ALA A 118 19.08 13.85 -10.54
N ALA A 119 19.13 12.77 -11.33
CA ALA A 119 19.09 12.86 -12.80
C ALA A 119 17.78 13.47 -13.33
N VAL A 120 16.67 13.32 -12.60
CA VAL A 120 15.36 13.92 -12.96
C VAL A 120 15.11 15.26 -12.27
N GLY A 121 16.11 15.85 -11.58
CA GLY A 121 15.97 17.12 -10.88
C GLY A 121 15.10 17.04 -9.60
N GLY A 122 14.95 15.87 -9.03
CA GLY A 122 14.17 15.68 -7.81
C GLY A 122 14.86 16.28 -6.57
N ALA A 123 14.07 16.77 -5.62
CA ALA A 123 14.58 17.30 -4.36
C ALA A 123 15.43 16.27 -3.59
N SER A 124 16.49 16.73 -2.92
CA SER A 124 17.40 15.87 -2.16
C SER A 124 16.72 15.14 -0.98
N ASN A 125 15.58 15.66 -0.50
CA ASN A 125 14.74 15.08 0.54
C ASN A 125 13.42 14.53 0.00
N SER A 126 13.37 14.15 -1.29
CA SER A 126 12.18 13.61 -1.94
C SER A 126 11.68 12.34 -1.26
N GLU A 127 10.38 12.22 -1.08
CA GLU A 127 9.74 10.99 -0.57
C GLU A 127 9.93 9.80 -1.51
N HIS A 128 10.12 10.03 -2.82
CA HIS A 128 10.45 8.97 -3.79
C HIS A 128 11.78 8.26 -3.52
N LEU A 129 12.63 8.80 -2.68
CA LEU A 129 13.87 8.13 -2.26
C LEU A 129 13.60 6.89 -1.39
N PHE A 130 12.41 6.78 -0.84
CA PHE A 130 12.05 5.71 0.09
C PHE A 130 13.07 5.60 1.24
N GLY A 131 13.38 6.73 1.85
CA GLY A 131 14.20 6.80 3.06
C GLY A 131 13.52 6.09 4.24
N VAL A 132 14.14 6.18 5.42
CA VAL A 132 13.59 5.57 6.64
C VAL A 132 12.22 6.17 6.96
N GLY A 133 11.18 5.33 6.93
CA GLY A 133 9.80 5.73 7.18
C GLY A 133 9.18 6.66 6.11
N CYS A 134 9.80 6.74 4.95
CA CYS A 134 9.34 7.58 3.83
C CYS A 134 9.10 6.76 2.57
N GLY A 135 8.16 7.20 1.75
CA GLY A 135 7.95 6.67 0.40
C GLY A 135 6.83 7.42 -0.30
N ALA A 136 6.80 7.38 -1.62
CA ALA A 136 5.75 8.02 -2.39
C ALA A 136 5.54 7.37 -3.76
N VAL A 137 4.35 7.61 -4.29
CA VAL A 137 4.01 7.36 -5.69
C VAL A 137 3.34 8.58 -6.29
N ASP A 138 3.51 8.76 -7.59
CA ASP A 138 2.75 9.69 -8.41
C ASP A 138 1.73 8.86 -9.21
N ALA A 139 0.44 9.18 -9.07
CA ALA A 139 -0.62 8.40 -9.71
C ALA A 139 -1.75 9.28 -10.24
N TYR A 140 -2.48 8.76 -11.25
CA TYR A 140 -3.68 9.39 -11.77
C TYR A 140 -4.72 8.33 -12.20
N PRO A 141 -6.02 8.67 -12.20
CA PRO A 141 -7.06 7.80 -12.71
C PRO A 141 -7.11 7.84 -14.24
N ILE A 142 -7.24 6.67 -14.89
CA ILE A 142 -7.20 6.59 -16.37
C ILE A 142 -8.47 7.16 -17.01
N ASN A 143 -9.63 6.91 -16.39
CA ASN A 143 -10.93 7.15 -17.01
C ASN A 143 -11.77 8.23 -16.31
N THR A 144 -11.20 8.92 -15.33
CA THR A 144 -11.92 9.92 -14.52
C THR A 144 -11.05 11.15 -14.29
N SER A 145 -11.67 12.22 -13.74
CA SER A 145 -10.99 13.48 -13.49
C SER A 145 -9.86 13.34 -12.45
N CYS A 146 -8.65 13.75 -12.83
CA CYS A 146 -7.51 13.82 -11.90
C CYS A 146 -7.76 14.82 -10.76
N ALA A 147 -8.50 15.90 -11.02
CA ALA A 147 -8.85 16.88 -9.99
C ALA A 147 -9.83 16.31 -8.95
N GLU A 148 -10.79 15.49 -9.36
CA GLU A 148 -11.69 14.80 -8.42
C GLU A 148 -10.93 13.74 -7.60
N PHE A 149 -10.00 13.05 -8.23
CA PHE A 149 -9.12 12.09 -7.56
C PHE A 149 -8.24 12.82 -6.52
N GLU A 150 -7.63 13.94 -6.87
CA GLU A 150 -6.82 14.77 -5.97
C GLU A 150 -7.62 15.22 -4.73
N LYS A 151 -8.82 15.77 -4.96
CA LYS A 151 -9.73 16.18 -3.88
C LYS A 151 -10.09 15.04 -2.93
N TRP A 152 -10.30 13.85 -3.48
CA TRP A 152 -10.59 12.67 -2.68
C TRP A 152 -9.35 12.20 -1.91
N CYS A 153 -8.18 12.14 -2.57
CA CYS A 153 -6.91 11.80 -1.91
C CYS A 153 -6.60 12.74 -0.75
N ASP A 154 -6.81 14.05 -0.94
CA ASP A 154 -6.61 15.05 0.11
C ASP A 154 -7.45 14.77 1.36
N LYS A 155 -8.70 14.36 1.16
CA LYS A 155 -9.61 14.01 2.26
C LYS A 155 -9.25 12.71 2.95
N GLU A 156 -8.97 11.66 2.17
CA GLU A 156 -8.90 10.27 2.65
C GLU A 156 -7.48 9.82 3.03
N TRP A 157 -6.42 10.48 2.49
CA TRP A 157 -5.05 10.14 2.82
C TRP A 157 -4.54 10.94 4.01
N PRO A 158 -4.18 10.29 5.13
CA PRO A 158 -3.83 10.99 6.36
C PRO A 158 -2.42 11.61 6.35
N PHE A 159 -1.58 11.28 5.36
CA PHE A 159 -0.18 11.70 5.33
C PHE A 159 0.08 12.78 4.28
N SER A 160 1.16 12.69 3.52
CA SER A 160 1.58 13.74 2.59
C SER A 160 0.88 13.63 1.23
N ILE A 161 0.42 14.78 0.71
CA ILE A 161 -0.13 14.96 -0.64
C ILE A 161 0.54 16.15 -1.30
N GLY A 162 1.03 15.96 -2.52
CA GLY A 162 1.41 17.03 -3.43
C GLY A 162 0.34 17.21 -4.51
N TYR A 163 -0.20 18.43 -4.61
CA TYR A 163 -1.23 18.80 -5.57
C TYR A 163 -0.62 18.98 -6.95
N GLY A 164 -0.87 18.03 -7.85
CA GLY A 164 -0.30 18.03 -9.20
C GLY A 164 -1.34 17.84 -10.30
N ALA A 165 -2.61 17.64 -9.95
CA ALA A 165 -3.65 17.30 -10.91
C ALA A 165 -3.78 18.29 -12.07
N SER A 166 -3.72 19.59 -11.79
CA SER A 166 -3.88 20.64 -12.80
C SER A 166 -2.61 20.95 -13.59
N TYR A 167 -1.43 20.71 -13.00
CA TYR A 167 -0.13 21.11 -13.57
C TYR A 167 0.66 19.95 -14.15
N ARG A 168 0.63 18.80 -13.47
CA ARG A 168 1.41 17.61 -13.78
C ARG A 168 0.59 16.46 -14.32
N GLY A 169 -0.74 16.50 -14.13
CA GLY A 169 -1.67 15.45 -14.52
C GLY A 169 -1.62 14.22 -13.62
N PHE A 170 -1.06 14.33 -12.42
CA PHE A 170 -1.01 13.28 -11.40
C PHE A 170 -1.12 13.85 -9.99
N VAL A 171 -1.36 13.02 -9.02
CA VAL A 171 -1.33 13.36 -7.59
C VAL A 171 -0.16 12.64 -6.94
N HIS A 172 0.65 13.37 -6.19
CA HIS A 172 1.69 12.79 -5.36
C HIS A 172 1.10 12.31 -4.04
N ILE A 173 1.26 11.03 -3.75
CA ILE A 173 0.74 10.35 -2.57
C ILE A 173 1.92 9.77 -1.81
N GLY A 174 2.19 10.31 -0.61
CA GLY A 174 3.40 9.96 0.11
C GLY A 174 3.22 9.78 1.61
N ILE A 175 4.26 9.23 2.22
CA ILE A 175 4.46 9.09 3.66
C ILE A 175 5.81 9.69 3.97
N ARG A 176 5.85 10.65 4.89
CA ARG A 176 7.08 11.29 5.39
C ARG A 176 7.45 10.73 6.75
N ALA A 177 8.73 10.75 7.09
CA ALA A 177 9.19 10.34 8.42
C ALA A 177 8.42 11.10 9.51
N GLY A 178 8.00 10.40 10.58
CA GLY A 178 7.11 10.95 11.60
C GLY A 178 5.64 11.03 11.18
N ARG A 179 5.32 10.66 9.93
CA ARG A 179 3.95 10.52 9.38
C ARG A 179 3.07 11.77 9.50
N PRO A 180 3.60 12.99 9.26
CA PRO A 180 2.81 14.21 9.36
C PRO A 180 1.81 14.33 8.20
N LYS A 181 0.65 14.98 8.48
CA LYS A 181 -0.25 15.40 7.43
C LYS A 181 0.30 16.68 6.78
N ILE A 182 0.84 16.55 5.58
CA ILE A 182 1.43 17.66 4.82
C ILE A 182 0.74 17.80 3.47
N ARG A 183 0.58 19.06 3.04
CA ARG A 183 0.00 19.45 1.74
C ARG A 183 0.87 20.50 1.10
N TRP A 184 1.13 20.37 -0.19
CA TRP A 184 1.87 21.39 -0.96
C TRP A 184 1.48 21.36 -2.43
N ASP A 185 1.70 22.47 -3.13
CA ASP A 185 1.61 22.54 -4.58
C ASP A 185 2.87 21.92 -5.22
N TYR A 186 2.66 21.12 -6.27
CA TYR A 186 3.72 20.31 -6.88
C TYR A 186 4.39 21.04 -8.05
#